data_d128baf542d6a3312c455bb8590716b7
#
_entry.id   d128baf542d6a3312c455bb8590716b7
#
_cell.length_a   1.000
_cell.length_b   1.000
_cell.length_c   1.000
_cell.angle_alpha   90.00
_cell.angle_beta   90.00
_cell.angle_gamma   90.00
#
_symmetry.space_group_name_H-M   'P 1'
#
loop_
_entity.id
_entity.type
_entity.pdbx_description
1 polymer ?
#
loop_
_entity_poly.entity_id
_entity_poly.type
_entity_poly.pdbx_seq_one_letter_code
_entity_poly.pdbx_strand_id
1 'polypeptide(L)'
;MVQLVTAWLAVLIAAVGIAHAETPLERGSYLVNAVMACDGCHTPRGPSGFIMDKRFSGGSQIWDTSAYTVRGSNITPDRETGIGTWSEADIKRSLTDGVRPNGTPLSPQMPFAFYKILTPRDLDAVVAYLRSFAPVRNEVPPPVYKAAMHVELVPGAVKPFTEDALNNPVKRGFYLGTIAHCMECHGRRADGVADYKTALGKGGYLFKGPWGAAVTSNITSHPKRGIGAWTDAEIKRALTQGVSRDGRALQQPMARQNYFSRMTGADLDAIVAWLRTLPPLE
;
A
#
# COMPACT_ATOMS: atom_id res chain seq x y z
N MET A 1 14.75 -52.15 57.11
CA MET A 1 15.08 -50.96 56.27
C MET A 1 14.10 -50.88 55.16
N VAL A 2 13.14 -49.92 55.26
CA VAL A 2 12.08 -49.70 54.27
C VAL A 2 12.49 -48.41 53.52
N GLN A 3 12.77 -48.52 52.20
CA GLN A 3 13.10 -47.36 51.36
C GLN A 3 11.76 -46.77 50.86
N LEU A 4 11.49 -45.53 51.23
CA LEU A 4 10.42 -44.71 50.70
C LEU A 4 10.89 -44.08 49.37
N VAL A 5 10.26 -44.48 48.27
CA VAL A 5 10.44 -43.86 46.96
C VAL A 5 9.42 -42.75 46.84
N THR A 6 9.88 -41.49 46.93
CA THR A 6 9.08 -40.29 46.67
C THR A 6 9.01 -40.05 45.15
N ALA A 7 7.85 -40.27 44.53
CA ALA A 7 7.59 -39.92 43.15
C ALA A 7 7.25 -38.41 43.04
N TRP A 8 8.06 -37.66 42.32
CA TRP A 8 7.76 -36.27 41.96
C TRP A 8 6.87 -36.27 40.72
N LEU A 9 5.63 -35.83 40.88
CA LEU A 9 4.73 -35.57 39.76
C LEU A 9 5.07 -34.17 39.21
N ALA A 10 5.74 -34.08 38.06
CA ALA A 10 5.93 -32.83 37.33
C ALA A 10 4.62 -32.47 36.58
N VAL A 11 3.92 -31.46 37.07
CA VAL A 11 2.74 -30.89 36.40
C VAL A 11 3.27 -29.97 35.29
N LEU A 12 3.18 -30.42 34.05
CA LEU A 12 3.38 -29.60 32.85
C LEU A 12 2.16 -28.67 32.68
N ILE A 13 2.29 -27.43 33.09
CA ILE A 13 1.33 -26.38 32.76
C ILE A 13 1.59 -25.99 31.29
N ALA A 14 0.80 -26.53 30.37
CA ALA A 14 0.76 -26.05 29.00
C ALA A 14 0.16 -24.62 29.01
N ALA A 15 0.99 -23.61 28.81
CA ALA A 15 0.54 -22.25 28.57
C ALA A 15 -0.20 -22.23 27.23
N VAL A 16 -1.53 -22.32 27.26
CA VAL A 16 -2.38 -22.07 26.10
C VAL A 16 -2.26 -20.56 25.83
N GLY A 17 -1.42 -20.18 24.88
CA GLY A 17 -1.37 -18.84 24.36
C GLY A 17 -2.75 -18.50 23.78
N ILE A 18 -3.49 -17.60 24.42
CA ILE A 18 -4.74 -17.06 23.88
C ILE A 18 -4.33 -16.28 22.63
N ALA A 19 -4.61 -16.85 21.45
CA ALA A 19 -4.46 -16.11 20.19
C ALA A 19 -5.39 -14.89 20.26
N HIS A 20 -4.82 -13.72 20.46
CA HIS A 20 -5.58 -12.48 20.45
C HIS A 20 -6.03 -12.20 19.01
N ALA A 21 -7.35 -12.08 18.80
CA ALA A 21 -7.88 -11.74 17.50
C ALA A 21 -7.45 -10.30 17.15
N GLU A 22 -6.90 -10.12 15.95
CA GLU A 22 -6.47 -8.79 15.45
C GLU A 22 -7.64 -7.80 15.49
N THR A 23 -7.44 -6.70 16.18
CA THR A 23 -8.45 -5.62 16.29
C THR A 23 -8.52 -4.81 14.99
N PRO A 24 -9.63 -4.10 14.72
CA PRO A 24 -9.72 -3.20 13.58
C PRO A 24 -8.63 -2.12 13.56
N LEU A 25 -8.21 -1.60 14.71
CA LEU A 25 -7.14 -0.60 14.81
C LEU A 25 -5.77 -1.19 14.46
N GLU A 26 -5.46 -2.39 14.93
CA GLU A 26 -4.22 -3.09 14.59
C GLU A 26 -4.18 -3.40 13.09
N ARG A 27 -5.28 -3.91 12.54
CA ARG A 27 -5.39 -4.20 11.10
C ARG A 27 -5.27 -2.93 10.27
N GLY A 28 -5.98 -1.86 10.62
CA GLY A 28 -5.90 -0.57 9.94
C GLY A 28 -4.50 0.04 10.03
N SER A 29 -3.87 -0.05 11.20
CA SER A 29 -2.47 0.35 11.39
C SER A 29 -1.53 -0.41 10.46
N TYR A 30 -1.68 -1.72 10.38
CA TYR A 30 -0.88 -2.55 9.48
C TYR A 30 -1.06 -2.14 8.01
N LEU A 31 -2.30 -2.04 7.55
CA LEU A 31 -2.59 -1.68 6.16
C LEU A 31 -2.04 -0.30 5.79
N VAL A 32 -2.31 0.71 6.61
CA VAL A 32 -1.91 2.10 6.34
C VAL A 32 -0.39 2.28 6.41
N ASN A 33 0.28 1.61 7.36
CA ASN A 33 1.70 1.86 7.65
C ASN A 33 2.66 0.89 6.95
N ALA A 34 2.21 -0.31 6.61
CA ALA A 34 3.07 -1.32 6.00
C ALA A 34 2.77 -1.54 4.52
N VAL A 35 1.49 -1.43 4.11
CA VAL A 35 1.06 -1.81 2.76
C VAL A 35 0.76 -0.60 1.89
N MET A 36 -0.22 0.23 2.29
CA MET A 36 -0.74 1.35 1.50
C MET A 36 0.18 2.57 1.50
N ALA A 37 1.03 2.73 2.53
CA ALA A 37 2.02 3.81 2.64
C ALA A 37 1.44 5.24 2.54
N CYS A 38 0.30 5.49 3.19
CA CYS A 38 -0.45 6.75 3.10
C CYS A 38 0.37 7.99 3.50
N ASP A 39 1.36 7.84 4.40
CA ASP A 39 2.29 8.92 4.78
C ASP A 39 3.01 9.50 3.55
N GLY A 40 3.25 8.70 2.52
CA GLY A 40 3.95 9.13 1.32
C GLY A 40 3.38 10.38 0.67
N CYS A 41 2.05 10.51 0.72
CA CYS A 41 1.30 11.62 0.14
C CYS A 41 0.67 12.55 1.18
N HIS A 42 0.26 12.01 2.35
CA HIS A 42 -0.58 12.73 3.31
C HIS A 42 0.16 13.29 4.53
N THR A 43 1.46 12.98 4.71
CA THR A 43 2.26 13.56 5.81
C THR A 43 3.23 14.60 5.24
N PRO A 44 3.28 15.81 5.83
CA PRO A 44 4.21 16.85 5.39
C PRO A 44 5.66 16.40 5.52
N ARG A 45 6.52 16.93 4.67
CA ARG A 45 7.96 16.68 4.71
C ARG A 45 8.73 17.95 5.00
N GLY A 46 9.72 17.84 5.88
CA GLY A 46 10.76 18.82 6.12
C GLY A 46 12.12 18.32 5.64
N PRO A 47 13.19 19.06 5.93
CA PRO A 47 14.56 18.68 5.55
C PRO A 47 15.00 17.32 6.07
N SER A 48 14.51 16.90 7.25
CA SER A 48 14.85 15.63 7.90
C SER A 48 13.87 14.48 7.59
N GLY A 49 12.95 14.64 6.66
CA GLY A 49 11.95 13.63 6.32
C GLY A 49 10.52 14.01 6.72
N PHE A 50 9.70 13.04 7.11
CA PHE A 50 8.32 13.30 7.53
C PHE A 50 8.25 14.08 8.85
N ILE A 51 7.35 15.08 8.90
CA ILE A 51 7.02 15.83 10.11
C ILE A 51 5.94 15.06 10.87
N MET A 52 6.36 14.18 11.78
CA MET A 52 5.49 13.18 12.39
C MET A 52 4.46 13.75 13.40
N ASP A 53 4.72 14.89 14.01
CA ASP A 53 3.76 15.64 14.83
C ASP A 53 2.63 16.26 13.99
N LYS A 54 2.81 16.34 12.67
CA LYS A 54 1.79 16.73 11.69
C LYS A 54 1.36 15.56 10.78
N ARG A 55 1.50 14.35 11.29
CA ARG A 55 1.19 13.16 10.50
C ARG A 55 -0.22 13.21 9.94
N PHE A 56 -0.37 12.86 8.66
CA PHE A 56 -1.63 12.86 7.90
C PHE A 56 -2.35 14.20 7.77
N SER A 57 -1.73 15.31 8.16
CA SER A 57 -2.36 16.64 8.05
C SER A 57 -2.31 17.24 6.63
N GLY A 58 -1.81 16.51 5.66
CA GLY A 58 -1.68 16.97 4.28
C GLY A 58 -0.24 17.03 3.81
N GLY A 59 0.02 16.54 2.62
CA GLY A 59 1.35 16.46 2.04
C GLY A 59 1.85 17.79 1.48
N SER A 60 3.15 18.01 1.59
CA SER A 60 3.82 19.16 0.99
C SER A 60 4.15 18.98 -0.50
N GLN A 61 4.16 17.74 -0.98
CA GLN A 61 4.43 17.43 -2.38
C GLN A 61 3.32 17.92 -3.30
N ILE A 62 3.70 18.54 -4.42
CA ILE A 62 2.79 19.00 -5.46
C ILE A 62 2.92 18.08 -6.66
N TRP A 63 1.79 17.61 -7.17
CA TRP A 63 1.69 16.97 -8.47
C TRP A 63 1.04 17.95 -9.43
N ASP A 64 1.85 18.47 -10.33
CA ASP A 64 1.43 19.39 -11.37
C ASP A 64 1.59 18.73 -12.74
N THR A 65 0.46 18.45 -13.37
CA THR A 65 0.35 17.76 -14.66
C THR A 65 -0.46 18.60 -15.65
N SER A 66 -0.60 18.13 -16.88
CA SER A 66 -1.50 18.75 -17.85
C SER A 66 -2.98 18.64 -17.44
N ALA A 67 -3.35 17.64 -16.62
CA ALA A 67 -4.74 17.39 -16.22
C ALA A 67 -5.12 17.99 -14.85
N TYR A 68 -4.16 18.18 -13.94
CA TYR A 68 -4.45 18.68 -12.60
C TYR A 68 -3.21 19.20 -11.88
N THR A 69 -3.44 20.07 -10.89
CA THR A 69 -2.49 20.40 -9.83
C THR A 69 -3.09 20.01 -8.49
N VAL A 70 -2.47 19.05 -7.78
CA VAL A 70 -2.99 18.51 -6.52
C VAL A 70 -1.91 18.31 -5.48
N ARG A 71 -2.35 18.17 -4.22
CA ARG A 71 -1.54 17.78 -3.06
C ARG A 71 -2.26 16.69 -2.27
N GLY A 72 -1.54 15.95 -1.43
CA GLY A 72 -2.15 15.06 -0.44
C GLY A 72 -3.02 15.89 0.52
N SER A 73 -4.30 15.56 0.63
CA SER A 73 -5.23 16.26 1.51
C SER A 73 -4.94 15.97 3.00
N ASN A 74 -5.40 16.84 3.89
CA ASN A 74 -5.50 16.53 5.32
C ASN A 74 -6.52 15.41 5.53
N ILE A 75 -6.07 14.27 6.04
CA ILE A 75 -6.89 13.09 6.35
C ILE A 75 -6.94 12.82 7.86
N THR A 76 -6.56 13.78 8.70
CA THR A 76 -6.82 13.73 10.15
C THR A 76 -8.29 14.04 10.44
N PRO A 77 -8.82 13.66 11.63
CA PRO A 77 -10.19 13.98 12.01
C PRO A 77 -10.39 15.45 12.41
N ASP A 78 -9.61 16.36 11.84
CA ASP A 78 -9.85 17.78 11.95
C ASP A 78 -11.15 18.17 11.25
N ARG A 79 -12.00 18.94 11.94
CA ARG A 79 -13.36 19.25 11.47
C ARG A 79 -13.41 20.32 10.39
N GLU A 80 -12.40 21.18 10.30
CA GLU A 80 -12.37 22.32 9.38
C GLU A 80 -11.57 22.02 8.13
N THR A 81 -10.41 21.38 8.30
CA THR A 81 -9.45 21.18 7.21
C THR A 81 -9.24 19.72 6.82
N GLY A 82 -9.74 18.78 7.62
CA GLY A 82 -9.57 17.33 7.45
C GLY A 82 -10.88 16.59 7.14
N ILE A 83 -10.94 15.33 7.58
CA ILE A 83 -12.08 14.44 7.36
C ILE A 83 -13.01 14.32 8.58
N GLY A 84 -12.87 15.20 9.58
CA GLY A 84 -13.58 15.10 10.85
C GLY A 84 -15.09 15.22 10.78
N THR A 85 -15.64 15.85 9.74
CA THR A 85 -17.08 15.98 9.50
C THR A 85 -17.63 14.94 8.51
N TRP A 86 -16.75 14.15 7.89
CA TRP A 86 -17.19 13.14 6.91
C TRP A 86 -17.81 11.94 7.63
N SER A 87 -18.84 11.37 7.07
CA SER A 87 -19.33 10.07 7.52
C SER A 87 -18.33 8.96 7.18
N GLU A 88 -18.45 7.78 7.82
CA GLU A 88 -17.65 6.62 7.42
C GLU A 88 -17.91 6.22 5.97
N ALA A 89 -19.16 6.30 5.53
CA ALA A 89 -19.53 6.04 4.14
C ALA A 89 -18.87 7.01 3.17
N ASP A 90 -18.72 8.28 3.54
CA ASP A 90 -18.01 9.27 2.71
C ASP A 90 -16.51 8.95 2.62
N ILE A 91 -15.87 8.57 3.73
CA ILE A 91 -14.46 8.19 3.73
C ILE A 91 -14.26 6.95 2.87
N LYS A 92 -15.11 5.92 3.04
CA LYS A 92 -15.06 4.69 2.23
C LYS A 92 -15.22 5.00 0.74
N ARG A 93 -16.24 5.80 0.38
CA ARG A 93 -16.50 6.21 -1.00
C ARG A 93 -15.32 7.00 -1.58
N SER A 94 -14.68 7.86 -0.81
CA SER A 94 -13.50 8.59 -1.28
C SER A 94 -12.31 7.65 -1.52
N LEU A 95 -12.14 6.62 -0.69
CA LEU A 95 -11.08 5.62 -0.84
C LEU A 95 -11.31 4.69 -2.03
N THR A 96 -12.55 4.28 -2.31
CA THR A 96 -12.83 3.26 -3.34
C THR A 96 -13.33 3.83 -4.67
N ASP A 97 -14.03 4.95 -4.64
CA ASP A 97 -14.64 5.53 -5.84
C ASP A 97 -14.02 6.87 -6.23
N GLY A 98 -13.16 7.43 -5.38
CA GLY A 98 -12.49 8.69 -5.64
C GLY A 98 -13.45 9.89 -5.65
N VAL A 99 -14.49 9.86 -4.81
CA VAL A 99 -15.50 10.92 -4.75
C VAL A 99 -15.61 11.50 -3.34
N ARG A 100 -15.49 12.83 -3.21
CA ARG A 100 -15.66 13.56 -1.95
C ARG A 100 -17.13 13.66 -1.54
N PRO A 101 -17.45 14.01 -0.26
CA PRO A 101 -18.84 14.18 0.20
C PRO A 101 -19.66 15.16 -0.64
N ASN A 102 -19.03 16.21 -1.14
CA ASN A 102 -19.67 17.22 -1.99
C ASN A 102 -19.80 16.80 -3.48
N GLY A 103 -19.48 15.55 -3.82
CA GLY A 103 -19.58 15.01 -5.17
C GLY A 103 -18.36 15.31 -6.08
N THR A 104 -17.38 16.11 -5.62
CA THR A 104 -16.22 16.40 -6.47
C THR A 104 -15.27 15.20 -6.56
N PRO A 105 -14.70 14.90 -7.74
CA PRO A 105 -13.79 13.77 -7.90
C PRO A 105 -12.45 14.02 -7.22
N LEU A 106 -11.77 12.93 -6.82
CA LEU A 106 -10.34 12.93 -6.53
C LEU A 106 -9.55 12.77 -7.83
N SER A 107 -8.32 13.30 -7.85
CA SER A 107 -7.41 13.00 -8.95
C SER A 107 -6.92 11.54 -8.87
N PRO A 108 -6.51 10.94 -10.00
CA PRO A 108 -5.90 9.61 -10.01
C PRO A 108 -4.59 9.51 -9.21
N GLN A 109 -4.02 10.64 -8.79
CA GLN A 109 -2.87 10.67 -7.90
C GLN A 109 -3.19 10.05 -6.54
N MET A 110 -4.44 10.17 -6.06
CA MET A 110 -4.96 9.31 -5.00
C MET A 110 -5.34 7.96 -5.64
N PRO A 111 -4.70 6.86 -5.28
CA PRO A 111 -4.83 5.59 -6.02
C PRO A 111 -6.12 4.82 -5.68
N PHE A 112 -7.27 5.50 -5.67
CA PHE A 112 -8.56 4.93 -5.28
C PHE A 112 -8.98 3.74 -6.17
N ALA A 113 -8.56 3.73 -7.43
CA ALA A 113 -8.83 2.62 -8.34
C ALA A 113 -8.24 1.28 -7.86
N PHE A 114 -7.11 1.34 -7.14
CA PHE A 114 -6.47 0.18 -6.53
C PHE A 114 -7.12 -0.24 -5.22
N TYR A 115 -7.87 0.65 -4.57
CA TYR A 115 -8.53 0.38 -3.29
C TYR A 115 -9.94 -0.19 -3.43
N LYS A 116 -10.48 -0.24 -4.67
CA LYS A 116 -11.77 -0.92 -4.96
C LYS A 116 -11.80 -2.40 -4.55
N ILE A 117 -10.64 -3.04 -4.51
CA ILE A 117 -10.48 -4.45 -4.12
C ILE A 117 -10.55 -4.67 -2.61
N LEU A 118 -10.42 -3.60 -1.78
CA LEU A 118 -10.41 -3.73 -0.32
C LEU A 118 -11.61 -4.55 0.15
N THR A 119 -11.36 -5.56 1.01
CA THR A 119 -12.45 -6.26 1.67
C THR A 119 -13.21 -5.30 2.57
N PRO A 120 -14.50 -5.55 2.86
CA PRO A 120 -15.26 -4.70 3.78
C PRO A 120 -14.57 -4.53 5.14
N ARG A 121 -14.01 -5.63 5.70
CA ARG A 121 -13.27 -5.62 6.96
C ARG A 121 -12.05 -4.71 6.90
N ASP A 122 -11.24 -4.82 5.86
CA ASP A 122 -10.02 -4.03 5.71
C ASP A 122 -10.33 -2.55 5.47
N LEU A 123 -11.38 -2.26 4.72
CA LEU A 123 -11.85 -0.89 4.50
C LEU A 123 -12.35 -0.25 5.80
N ASP A 124 -13.11 -0.99 6.61
CA ASP A 124 -13.53 -0.57 7.95
C ASP A 124 -12.34 -0.32 8.87
N ALA A 125 -11.36 -1.21 8.84
CA ALA A 125 -10.14 -1.08 9.63
C ALA A 125 -9.32 0.16 9.26
N VAL A 126 -9.17 0.46 7.97
CA VAL A 126 -8.50 1.68 7.49
C VAL A 126 -9.23 2.92 7.99
N VAL A 127 -10.56 2.98 7.88
CA VAL A 127 -11.36 4.11 8.36
C VAL A 127 -11.24 4.28 9.87
N ALA A 128 -11.36 3.19 10.64
CA ALA A 128 -11.20 3.22 12.10
C ALA A 128 -9.81 3.75 12.50
N TYR A 129 -8.76 3.31 11.82
CA TYR A 129 -7.40 3.76 12.08
C TYR A 129 -7.21 5.25 11.74
N LEU A 130 -7.69 5.74 10.61
CA LEU A 130 -7.61 7.16 10.26
C LEU A 130 -8.37 8.04 11.26
N ARG A 131 -9.49 7.59 11.76
CA ARG A 131 -10.28 8.31 12.80
C ARG A 131 -9.66 8.30 14.18
N SER A 132 -8.71 7.40 14.46
CA SER A 132 -8.05 7.30 15.77
C SER A 132 -6.95 8.36 15.99
N PHE A 133 -6.58 9.12 14.95
CA PHE A 133 -5.57 10.18 15.09
C PHE A 133 -6.12 11.41 15.77
N ALA A 134 -5.22 12.15 16.44
CA ALA A 134 -5.54 13.49 16.91
C ALA A 134 -5.81 14.42 15.70
N PRO A 135 -6.80 15.31 15.79
CA PRO A 135 -7.04 16.30 14.74
C PRO A 135 -5.85 17.25 14.63
N VAL A 136 -5.40 17.52 13.41
CA VAL A 136 -4.36 18.51 13.13
C VAL A 136 -4.91 19.49 12.12
N ARG A 137 -5.11 20.73 12.53
CA ARG A 137 -5.54 21.79 11.62
C ARG A 137 -4.41 22.12 10.65
N ASN A 138 -4.65 21.95 9.37
CA ASN A 138 -3.73 22.33 8.29
C ASN A 138 -4.51 22.53 6.99
N GLU A 139 -4.51 23.75 6.49
CA GLU A 139 -5.14 24.08 5.22
C GLU A 139 -4.25 23.61 4.07
N VAL A 140 -4.81 22.75 3.24
CA VAL A 140 -4.19 22.31 1.99
C VAL A 140 -4.90 23.02 0.84
N PRO A 141 -4.17 23.69 -0.07
CA PRO A 141 -4.79 24.33 -1.23
C PRO A 141 -5.71 23.37 -1.99
N PRO A 142 -6.88 23.82 -2.42
CA PRO A 142 -7.82 22.99 -3.15
C PRO A 142 -7.21 22.47 -4.46
N PRO A 143 -7.64 21.30 -4.95
CA PRO A 143 -7.20 20.79 -6.24
C PRO A 143 -7.65 21.69 -7.38
N VAL A 144 -6.79 21.84 -8.38
CA VAL A 144 -7.11 22.51 -9.64
C VAL A 144 -7.19 21.44 -10.72
N TYR A 145 -8.36 21.27 -11.32
CA TYR A 145 -8.57 20.37 -12.45
C TYR A 145 -8.53 21.16 -13.76
N LYS A 146 -7.67 20.74 -14.70
CA LYS A 146 -7.35 21.44 -15.95
C LYS A 146 -7.98 20.73 -17.16
N ALA A 147 -8.17 19.41 -17.05
CA ALA A 147 -8.74 18.57 -18.10
C ALA A 147 -9.49 17.37 -17.50
N ALA A 148 -10.24 16.66 -18.33
CA ALA A 148 -10.84 15.39 -17.96
C ALA A 148 -9.77 14.38 -17.54
N MET A 149 -10.04 13.66 -16.45
CA MET A 149 -9.13 12.67 -15.91
C MET A 149 -9.55 11.28 -16.37
N HIS A 150 -8.59 10.50 -16.84
CA HIS A 150 -8.79 9.09 -17.13
C HIS A 150 -8.26 8.25 -15.97
N VAL A 151 -9.03 7.24 -15.56
CA VAL A 151 -8.67 6.28 -14.53
C VAL A 151 -8.71 4.89 -15.11
N GLU A 152 -7.54 4.27 -15.26
CA GLU A 152 -7.47 2.88 -15.69
C GLU A 152 -7.68 1.96 -14.48
N LEU A 153 -8.50 0.93 -14.66
CA LEU A 153 -8.80 -0.05 -13.61
C LEU A 153 -7.97 -1.31 -13.78
N VAL A 154 -7.45 -1.84 -12.69
CA VAL A 154 -6.70 -3.10 -12.70
C VAL A 154 -7.68 -4.26 -12.91
N PRO A 155 -7.53 -5.09 -13.96
CA PRO A 155 -8.37 -6.25 -14.17
C PRO A 155 -8.36 -7.18 -12.96
N GLY A 156 -9.54 -7.58 -12.50
CA GLY A 156 -9.70 -8.39 -11.29
C GLY A 156 -9.78 -7.60 -9.97
N ALA A 157 -9.50 -6.28 -9.98
CA ALA A 157 -9.55 -5.42 -8.79
C ALA A 157 -10.68 -4.38 -8.82
N VAL A 158 -11.73 -4.61 -9.61
CA VAL A 158 -12.83 -3.65 -9.84
C VAL A 158 -13.96 -3.72 -8.80
N LYS A 159 -13.88 -4.68 -7.88
CA LYS A 159 -14.84 -4.90 -6.80
C LYS A 159 -14.14 -5.46 -5.57
N PRO A 160 -14.75 -5.32 -4.37
CA PRO A 160 -14.19 -5.87 -3.14
C PRO A 160 -13.94 -7.37 -3.22
N PHE A 161 -12.81 -7.82 -2.65
CA PHE A 161 -12.57 -9.22 -2.37
C PHE A 161 -13.40 -9.68 -1.16
N THR A 162 -13.65 -10.98 -1.09
CA THR A 162 -14.15 -11.62 0.12
C THR A 162 -12.97 -12.05 1.01
N GLU A 163 -13.20 -12.15 2.32
CA GLU A 163 -12.17 -12.64 3.25
C GLU A 163 -11.67 -14.04 2.86
N ASP A 164 -12.58 -14.92 2.42
CA ASP A 164 -12.22 -16.28 1.98
C ASP A 164 -11.29 -16.30 0.77
N ALA A 165 -11.38 -15.29 -0.12
CA ALA A 165 -10.48 -15.20 -1.26
C ALA A 165 -9.02 -15.01 -0.82
N LEU A 166 -8.80 -14.39 0.35
CA LEU A 166 -7.47 -14.13 0.90
C LEU A 166 -6.80 -15.39 1.49
N ASN A 167 -7.54 -16.49 1.65
CA ASN A 167 -6.96 -17.78 2.04
C ASN A 167 -6.10 -18.40 0.92
N ASN A 168 -6.32 -17.98 -0.34
CA ASN A 168 -5.47 -18.39 -1.44
C ASN A 168 -4.25 -17.47 -1.53
N PRO A 169 -3.01 -17.98 -1.44
CA PRO A 169 -1.80 -17.14 -1.38
C PRO A 169 -1.62 -16.26 -2.63
N VAL A 170 -1.94 -16.74 -3.82
CA VAL A 170 -1.83 -15.94 -5.05
C VAL A 170 -2.84 -14.81 -5.07
N LYS A 171 -4.10 -15.09 -4.68
CA LYS A 171 -5.14 -14.04 -4.58
C LYS A 171 -4.80 -13.01 -3.50
N ARG A 172 -4.28 -13.47 -2.35
CA ARG A 172 -3.80 -12.59 -1.27
C ARG A 172 -2.64 -11.72 -1.76
N GLY A 173 -1.70 -12.27 -2.49
CA GLY A 173 -0.59 -11.53 -3.08
C GLY A 173 -1.05 -10.51 -4.11
N PHE A 174 -2.01 -10.85 -4.97
CA PHE A 174 -2.64 -9.91 -5.90
C PHE A 174 -3.35 -8.78 -5.15
N TYR A 175 -4.11 -9.10 -4.11
CA TYR A 175 -4.77 -8.14 -3.25
C TYR A 175 -3.77 -7.14 -2.63
N LEU A 176 -2.73 -7.65 -1.96
CA LEU A 176 -1.71 -6.85 -1.31
C LEU A 176 -0.91 -6.01 -2.32
N GLY A 177 -0.46 -6.60 -3.42
CA GLY A 177 0.25 -5.89 -4.48
C GLY A 177 -0.60 -4.81 -5.14
N THR A 178 -1.93 -5.01 -5.20
CA THR A 178 -2.88 -4.03 -5.70
C THR A 178 -3.01 -2.86 -4.72
N ILE A 179 -3.33 -3.09 -3.45
CA ILE A 179 -3.48 -2.00 -2.47
C ILE A 179 -2.15 -1.31 -2.10
N ALA A 180 -1.01 -1.98 -2.31
CA ALA A 180 0.32 -1.36 -2.29
C ALA A 180 0.61 -0.57 -3.57
N HIS A 181 -0.32 -0.53 -4.50
CA HIS A 181 -0.31 0.10 -5.83
C HIS A 181 0.97 -0.17 -6.65
N CYS A 182 1.51 -1.40 -6.58
CA CYS A 182 2.70 -1.80 -7.32
C CYS A 182 2.55 -1.53 -8.82
N MET A 183 1.36 -1.81 -9.38
CA MET A 183 1.08 -1.67 -10.81
C MET A 183 0.88 -0.22 -11.25
N GLU A 184 0.74 0.73 -10.33
CA GLU A 184 0.73 2.15 -10.67
C GLU A 184 2.00 2.55 -11.44
N CYS A 185 3.15 1.99 -11.06
CA CYS A 185 4.43 2.21 -11.73
C CYS A 185 4.78 1.08 -12.70
N HIS A 186 4.62 -0.19 -12.27
CA HIS A 186 5.07 -1.35 -13.03
C HIS A 186 4.11 -1.79 -14.14
N GLY A 187 2.89 -1.27 -14.18
CA GLY A 187 1.90 -1.49 -15.24
C GLY A 187 1.79 -0.32 -16.23
N ARG A 188 2.79 0.57 -16.28
CA ARG A 188 2.83 1.65 -17.26
C ARG A 188 3.77 1.32 -18.40
N ARG A 189 3.35 1.70 -19.63
CA ARG A 189 4.21 1.71 -20.80
C ARG A 189 5.23 2.86 -20.74
N ALA A 190 6.22 2.82 -21.59
CA ALA A 190 7.28 3.84 -21.64
C ALA A 190 6.73 5.26 -21.89
N ASP A 191 5.59 5.40 -22.58
CA ASP A 191 4.87 6.67 -22.79
C ASP A 191 4.10 7.17 -21.55
N GLY A 192 4.12 6.41 -20.43
CA GLY A 192 3.45 6.74 -19.19
C GLY A 192 1.97 6.36 -19.12
N VAL A 193 1.41 5.81 -20.18
CA VAL A 193 0.02 5.33 -20.21
C VAL A 193 -0.08 4.03 -19.41
N ALA A 194 -1.03 3.97 -18.47
CA ALA A 194 -1.33 2.74 -17.76
C ALA A 194 -1.92 1.70 -18.70
N ASP A 195 -1.36 0.50 -18.69
CA ASP A 195 -1.81 -0.63 -19.49
C ASP A 195 -1.72 -1.92 -18.65
N TYR A 196 -2.77 -2.16 -17.88
CA TYR A 196 -2.83 -3.33 -17.00
C TYR A 196 -3.28 -4.61 -17.73
N LYS A 197 -3.60 -4.53 -19.02
CA LYS A 197 -3.99 -5.69 -19.84
C LYS A 197 -2.79 -6.34 -20.52
N THR A 198 -1.90 -5.53 -21.11
CA THR A 198 -0.79 -6.03 -21.90
C THR A 198 0.59 -5.74 -21.32
N ALA A 199 0.70 -4.81 -20.37
CA ALA A 199 1.96 -4.40 -19.76
C ALA A 199 2.01 -4.59 -18.24
N LEU A 200 1.14 -5.43 -17.66
CA LEU A 200 1.09 -5.66 -16.21
C LEU A 200 2.43 -6.23 -15.72
N GLY A 201 3.14 -5.45 -14.91
CA GLY A 201 4.45 -5.83 -14.38
C GLY A 201 5.63 -5.56 -15.31
N LYS A 202 5.41 -5.17 -16.57
CA LYS A 202 6.47 -4.99 -17.58
C LYS A 202 7.44 -3.86 -17.21
N GLY A 203 6.94 -2.78 -16.61
CA GLY A 203 7.74 -1.58 -16.32
C GLY A 203 8.17 -0.84 -17.60
N GLY A 204 9.31 -0.15 -17.53
CA GLY A 204 9.87 0.64 -18.63
C GLY A 204 9.50 2.12 -18.61
N TYR A 205 8.62 2.54 -17.67
CA TYR A 205 8.25 3.94 -17.52
C TYR A 205 9.32 4.75 -16.81
N LEU A 206 9.67 5.92 -17.37
CA LEU A 206 10.61 6.86 -16.76
C LEU A 206 9.88 7.74 -15.73
N PHE A 207 10.06 7.41 -14.45
CA PHE A 207 9.49 8.15 -13.34
C PHE A 207 10.42 9.29 -12.92
N LYS A 208 9.93 10.52 -12.98
CA LYS A 208 10.68 11.72 -12.56
C LYS A 208 10.12 12.29 -11.26
N GLY A 209 10.99 12.74 -10.38
CA GLY A 209 10.60 13.32 -9.10
C GLY A 209 11.76 14.09 -8.44
N PRO A 210 11.58 14.56 -7.20
CA PRO A 210 12.63 15.28 -6.46
C PRO A 210 13.91 14.45 -6.27
N TRP A 211 13.82 13.13 -6.42
CA TRP A 211 14.94 12.16 -6.35
C TRP A 211 15.70 12.00 -7.67
N GLY A 212 15.34 12.74 -8.72
CA GLY A 212 15.87 12.57 -10.08
C GLY A 212 14.95 11.73 -10.98
N ALA A 213 15.53 10.85 -11.78
CA ALA A 213 14.81 10.01 -12.73
C ALA A 213 15.13 8.53 -12.48
N ALA A 214 14.09 7.69 -12.47
CA ALA A 214 14.20 6.23 -12.31
C ALA A 214 13.30 5.53 -13.33
N VAL A 215 13.82 4.50 -13.98
CA VAL A 215 13.01 3.65 -14.87
C VAL A 215 12.41 2.51 -14.05
N THR A 216 11.10 2.31 -14.16
CA THR A 216 10.41 1.22 -13.47
C THR A 216 10.87 -0.13 -14.01
N SER A 217 11.29 -1.01 -13.11
CA SER A 217 11.81 -2.33 -13.48
C SER A 217 10.69 -3.26 -13.95
N ASN A 218 11.05 -4.21 -14.81
CA ASN A 218 10.20 -5.35 -15.13
C ASN A 218 10.16 -6.30 -13.93
N ILE A 219 8.97 -6.55 -13.38
CA ILE A 219 8.72 -7.46 -12.25
C ILE A 219 7.92 -8.70 -12.65
N THR A 220 7.84 -8.98 -13.96
CA THR A 220 7.22 -10.20 -14.47
C THR A 220 8.12 -11.43 -14.27
N SER A 221 7.57 -12.62 -14.52
CA SER A 221 8.33 -13.87 -14.47
C SER A 221 9.36 -14.05 -15.58
N HIS A 222 9.62 -13.03 -16.40
CA HIS A 222 10.61 -13.13 -17.48
C HIS A 222 12.02 -13.36 -16.89
N PRO A 223 12.76 -14.44 -17.33
CA PRO A 223 13.98 -14.89 -16.63
C PRO A 223 15.17 -13.92 -16.77
N LYS A 224 15.24 -13.14 -17.84
CA LYS A 224 16.36 -12.21 -18.09
C LYS A 224 16.01 -10.76 -17.79
N ARG A 225 14.82 -10.30 -18.20
CA ARG A 225 14.41 -8.89 -18.07
C ARG A 225 13.58 -8.62 -16.83
N GLY A 226 12.89 -9.64 -16.30
CA GLY A 226 12.08 -9.59 -15.11
C GLY A 226 12.76 -10.24 -13.90
N ILE A 227 11.94 -10.68 -12.97
CA ILE A 227 12.38 -11.32 -11.72
C ILE A 227 12.28 -12.85 -11.77
N GLY A 228 12.05 -13.45 -12.96
CA GLY A 228 11.83 -14.90 -13.09
C GLY A 228 13.00 -15.76 -12.63
N ALA A 229 14.24 -15.28 -12.77
CA ALA A 229 15.45 -15.98 -12.29
C ALA A 229 15.87 -15.57 -10.86
N TRP A 230 15.13 -14.70 -10.19
CA TRP A 230 15.40 -14.33 -8.80
C TRP A 230 14.87 -15.39 -7.85
N THR A 231 15.54 -15.62 -6.74
CA THR A 231 15.00 -16.41 -5.64
C THR A 231 13.92 -15.61 -4.89
N ASP A 232 13.05 -16.31 -4.16
CA ASP A 232 12.03 -15.64 -3.33
C ASP A 232 12.66 -14.76 -2.26
N ALA A 233 13.79 -15.18 -1.70
CA ALA A 233 14.57 -14.39 -0.74
C ALA A 233 15.11 -13.09 -1.36
N GLU A 234 15.58 -13.11 -2.61
CA GLU A 234 16.04 -11.91 -3.32
C GLU A 234 14.89 -10.94 -3.61
N ILE A 235 13.71 -11.44 -3.97
CA ILE A 235 12.52 -10.60 -4.17
C ILE A 235 12.10 -9.97 -2.85
N LYS A 236 12.00 -10.74 -1.76
CA LYS A 236 11.68 -10.22 -0.43
C LYS A 236 12.71 -9.20 0.05
N ARG A 237 14.01 -9.44 -0.17
CA ARG A 237 15.07 -8.49 0.14
C ARG A 237 14.90 -7.16 -0.63
N ALA A 238 14.53 -7.21 -1.90
CA ALA A 238 14.29 -6.02 -2.69
C ALA A 238 13.11 -5.19 -2.12
N LEU A 239 12.04 -5.84 -1.67
CA LEU A 239 10.89 -5.18 -1.05
C LEU A 239 11.23 -4.61 0.34
N THR A 240 11.89 -5.38 1.21
CA THR A 240 12.04 -5.06 2.63
C THR A 240 13.33 -4.32 2.98
N GLN A 241 14.36 -4.43 2.15
CA GLN A 241 15.66 -3.80 2.37
C GLN A 241 16.04 -2.80 1.27
N GLY A 242 15.28 -2.77 0.17
CA GLY A 242 15.59 -1.87 -0.95
C GLY A 242 16.86 -2.25 -1.69
N VAL A 243 17.20 -3.55 -1.74
CA VAL A 243 18.43 -4.07 -2.37
C VAL A 243 18.08 -5.09 -3.44
N SER A 244 18.46 -4.83 -4.68
CA SER A 244 18.27 -5.73 -5.82
C SER A 244 19.11 -7.00 -5.72
N ARG A 245 18.87 -7.97 -6.63
CA ARG A 245 19.60 -9.24 -6.69
C ARG A 245 21.11 -9.06 -6.78
N ASP A 246 21.56 -8.10 -7.57
CA ASP A 246 22.97 -7.76 -7.80
C ASP A 246 23.60 -6.86 -6.70
N GLY A 247 22.88 -6.63 -5.59
CA GLY A 247 23.36 -5.84 -4.46
C GLY A 247 23.19 -4.32 -4.62
N ARG A 248 22.60 -3.85 -5.72
CA ARG A 248 22.38 -2.42 -5.98
C ARG A 248 21.22 -1.89 -5.12
N ALA A 249 21.42 -0.74 -4.48
CA ALA A 249 20.35 -0.05 -3.77
C ALA A 249 19.25 0.41 -4.74
N LEU A 250 17.99 0.14 -4.39
CA LEU A 250 16.84 0.63 -5.13
C LEU A 250 16.67 2.14 -4.90
N GLN A 251 16.29 2.84 -5.95
CA GLN A 251 16.05 4.28 -5.91
C GLN A 251 14.58 4.58 -5.62
N GLN A 252 14.29 5.81 -5.19
CA GLN A 252 12.93 6.31 -5.13
C GLN A 252 12.30 6.31 -6.54
N PRO A 253 10.99 6.04 -6.68
CA PRO A 253 10.02 5.79 -5.60
C PRO A 253 9.95 4.33 -5.09
N MET A 254 10.76 3.40 -5.63
CA MET A 254 10.73 1.99 -5.24
C MET A 254 11.42 1.73 -3.89
N ALA A 255 12.28 2.61 -3.41
CA ALA A 255 12.92 2.52 -2.09
C ALA A 255 11.87 2.70 -0.96
N ARG A 256 10.96 1.71 -0.83
CA ARG A 256 9.84 1.70 0.11
C ARG A 256 10.07 0.80 1.34
N GLN A 257 11.32 0.44 1.60
CA GLN A 257 11.68 -0.42 2.74
C GLN A 257 11.15 0.09 4.08
N ASN A 258 10.98 1.39 4.25
CA ASN A 258 10.40 1.97 5.47
C ASN A 258 8.96 1.51 5.74
N TYR A 259 8.26 1.05 4.71
CA TYR A 259 6.91 0.49 4.79
C TYR A 259 6.95 -1.02 4.71
N PHE A 260 7.46 -1.57 3.64
CA PHE A 260 7.38 -3.00 3.33
C PHE A 260 8.20 -3.89 4.28
N SER A 261 9.22 -3.36 4.97
CA SER A 261 9.92 -4.09 6.04
C SER A 261 9.01 -4.43 7.25
N ARG A 262 7.86 -3.77 7.37
CA ARG A 262 6.86 -4.02 8.41
C ARG A 262 5.80 -5.05 8.00
N MET A 263 5.83 -5.52 6.76
CA MET A 263 4.91 -6.55 6.28
C MET A 263 5.23 -7.89 6.95
N THR A 264 4.19 -8.69 7.21
CA THR A 264 4.38 -10.05 7.73
C THR A 264 5.07 -10.93 6.69
N GLY A 265 5.81 -11.95 7.18
CA GLY A 265 6.44 -12.93 6.29
C GLY A 265 5.43 -13.61 5.36
N ALA A 266 4.24 -13.96 5.88
CA ALA A 266 3.17 -14.58 5.12
C ALA A 266 2.63 -13.67 3.99
N ASP A 267 2.55 -12.36 4.23
CA ASP A 267 2.11 -11.40 3.21
C ASP A 267 3.18 -11.19 2.13
N LEU A 268 4.45 -11.16 2.53
CA LEU A 268 5.56 -11.11 1.57
C LEU A 268 5.62 -12.38 0.71
N ASP A 269 5.40 -13.55 1.31
CA ASP A 269 5.33 -14.83 0.59
C ASP A 269 4.15 -14.84 -0.40
N ALA A 270 3.00 -14.31 0.01
CA ALA A 270 1.85 -14.16 -0.86
C ALA A 270 2.13 -13.23 -2.06
N ILE A 271 2.76 -12.08 -1.81
CA ILE A 271 3.16 -11.16 -2.90
C ILE A 271 4.12 -11.85 -3.87
N VAL A 272 5.12 -12.59 -3.37
CA VAL A 272 6.04 -13.35 -4.22
C VAL A 272 5.29 -14.41 -5.03
N ALA A 273 4.39 -15.16 -4.40
CA ALA A 273 3.57 -16.16 -5.08
C ALA A 273 2.76 -15.55 -6.24
N TRP A 274 2.16 -14.38 -6.02
CA TRP A 274 1.46 -13.66 -7.08
C TRP A 274 2.40 -13.16 -8.19
N LEU A 275 3.53 -12.55 -7.85
CA LEU A 275 4.50 -12.06 -8.84
C LEU A 275 5.00 -13.17 -9.76
N ARG A 276 5.13 -14.39 -9.23
CA ARG A 276 5.49 -15.60 -10.02
C ARG A 276 4.44 -15.98 -11.07
N THR A 277 3.19 -15.55 -10.91
CA THR A 277 2.12 -15.80 -11.86
C THR A 277 2.05 -14.78 -13.00
N LEU A 278 2.75 -13.66 -12.90
CA LEU A 278 2.76 -12.66 -13.96
C LEU A 278 3.39 -13.25 -15.23
N PRO A 279 2.74 -13.11 -16.41
CA PRO A 279 3.28 -13.64 -17.65
C PRO A 279 4.64 -13.00 -17.96
N PRO A 280 5.58 -13.76 -18.58
CA PRO A 280 6.90 -13.23 -18.91
C PRO A 280 6.80 -12.22 -20.06
N LEU A 281 6.91 -10.93 -19.74
CA LEU A 281 6.91 -9.82 -20.71
C LEU A 281 8.33 -9.29 -20.93
N GLU A 282 8.64 -8.90 -22.19
CA GLU A 282 9.91 -8.28 -22.58
C GLU A 282 9.86 -6.75 -22.56
#